data_1a8b3dd34b771f34acfd37e9af0aa7f9
#
_entry.id   1a8b3dd34b771f34acfd37e9af0aa7f9
#
_cell.length_a   1.000
_cell.length_b   1.000
_cell.length_c   1.000
_cell.angle_alpha   90.00
_cell.angle_beta   90.00
_cell.angle_gamma   90.00
#
_symmetry.space_group_name_H-M   'P 1'
#
loop_
_entity.id
_entity.type
_entity.pdbx_description
1 polymer ?
#
loop_
_entity_poly.entity_id
_entity_poly.type
_entity_poly.pdbx_seq_one_letter_code
_entity_poly.pdbx_strand_id
1 'polypeptide(L)'
;MNVVWRQACPSDYDDIIAVLDEWWGGRAMSAMLPRLFFDHFSGTSLVATDDEAILAFIVAFVSPDDPTVGYVHFVGVDPHQRGRGLGSQAYERVSVLLRDRGCTRLKAVTSSANVDSQAFHRARGFTVSDPVRDYDGPGEDRVVLTRSLVPVEH
;
A
#
# COMPACT_ATOMS: atom_id res chain seq x y z
N MET A 1 -2.33 -18.98 -14.24
CA MET A 1 -1.92 -18.43 -12.94
C MET A 1 -3.16 -18.25 -12.08
N ASN A 2 -3.14 -18.77 -10.88
CA ASN A 2 -4.28 -18.73 -9.96
C ASN A 2 -3.96 -17.77 -8.80
N VAL A 3 -4.43 -16.53 -8.89
CA VAL A 3 -4.17 -15.51 -7.89
C VAL A 3 -5.17 -15.63 -6.74
N VAL A 4 -4.64 -15.82 -5.54
CA VAL A 4 -5.43 -15.86 -4.31
C VAL A 4 -5.01 -14.71 -3.42
N TRP A 5 -5.97 -13.87 -3.03
CA TRP A 5 -5.77 -12.83 -2.02
C TRP A 5 -6.14 -13.37 -0.64
N ARG A 6 -5.29 -13.10 0.33
CA ARG A 6 -5.52 -13.47 1.72
C ARG A 6 -5.01 -12.40 2.67
N GLN A 7 -5.46 -12.47 3.91
CA GLN A 7 -4.91 -11.65 4.97
C GLN A 7 -3.43 -12.00 5.17
N ALA A 8 -2.60 -10.98 5.41
CA ALA A 8 -1.20 -11.17 5.75
C ALA A 8 -1.05 -11.85 7.11
N CYS A 9 0.09 -12.46 7.34
CA CYS A 9 0.46 -13.01 8.64
C CYS A 9 1.93 -12.68 8.93
N PRO A 10 2.37 -12.76 10.21
CA PRO A 10 3.73 -12.37 10.57
C PRO A 10 4.83 -13.09 9.78
N SER A 11 4.62 -14.36 9.42
CA SER A 11 5.60 -15.13 8.64
C SER A 11 5.79 -14.63 7.21
N ASP A 12 4.86 -13.84 6.66
CA ASP A 12 5.00 -13.26 5.32
C ASP A 12 6.16 -12.26 5.25
N TYR A 13 6.54 -11.67 6.38
CA TYR A 13 7.64 -10.71 6.43
C TYR A 13 8.93 -11.28 5.82
N ASP A 14 9.30 -12.49 6.20
CA ASP A 14 10.58 -13.07 5.76
C ASP A 14 10.60 -13.27 4.23
N ASP A 15 9.49 -13.72 3.65
CA ASP A 15 9.39 -13.92 2.19
C ASP A 15 9.36 -12.59 1.43
N ILE A 16 8.66 -11.60 1.96
CA ILE A 16 8.55 -10.28 1.34
C ILE A 16 9.89 -9.55 1.41
N ILE A 17 10.53 -9.52 2.58
CA ILE A 17 11.78 -8.79 2.75
C ILE A 17 12.90 -9.37 1.89
N ALA A 18 12.85 -10.67 1.62
CA ALA A 18 13.84 -11.35 0.77
C ALA A 18 13.80 -10.87 -0.70
N VAL A 19 12.65 -10.38 -1.18
CA VAL A 19 12.47 -9.95 -2.57
C VAL A 19 12.29 -8.44 -2.73
N LEU A 20 12.10 -7.72 -1.63
CA LEU A 20 11.67 -6.33 -1.67
C LEU A 20 12.64 -5.42 -2.44
N ASP A 21 13.92 -5.47 -2.13
CA ASP A 21 14.90 -4.62 -2.78
C ASP A 21 15.05 -4.98 -4.26
N GLU A 22 14.97 -6.25 -4.61
CA GLU A 22 14.98 -6.71 -6.00
C GLU A 22 13.78 -6.17 -6.77
N TRP A 23 12.60 -6.18 -6.16
CA TRP A 23 11.38 -5.66 -6.80
C TRP A 23 11.47 -4.16 -7.08
N TRP A 24 12.31 -3.43 -6.37
CA TRP A 24 12.57 -2.01 -6.58
C TRP A 24 13.88 -1.76 -7.35
N GLY A 25 14.30 -2.71 -8.18
CA GLY A 25 15.47 -2.56 -9.06
C GLY A 25 16.80 -2.48 -8.31
N GLY A 26 16.89 -3.08 -7.13
CA GLY A 26 18.08 -3.06 -6.30
C GLY A 26 18.16 -1.87 -5.33
N ARG A 27 17.11 -1.04 -5.26
CA ARG A 27 17.05 0.05 -4.28
C ARG A 27 16.82 -0.51 -2.88
N ALA A 28 17.47 0.10 -1.89
CA ALA A 28 17.38 -0.34 -0.49
C ALA A 28 16.04 0.09 0.13
N MET A 29 14.98 -0.67 -0.13
CA MET A 29 13.62 -0.38 0.35
C MET A 29 13.26 -1.14 1.64
N SER A 30 14.04 -2.13 2.02
CA SER A 30 13.73 -3.00 3.16
C SER A 30 13.62 -2.24 4.49
N ALA A 31 14.40 -1.17 4.65
CA ALA A 31 14.33 -0.33 5.86
C ALA A 31 12.99 0.40 6.01
N MET A 32 12.21 0.55 4.93
CA MET A 32 10.89 1.20 4.95
C MET A 32 9.78 0.24 5.36
N LEU A 33 10.07 -1.04 5.50
CA LEU A 33 9.07 -2.05 5.85
C LEU A 33 9.57 -2.90 7.04
N PRO A 34 9.61 -2.33 8.26
CA PRO A 34 9.97 -3.09 9.45
C PRO A 34 8.99 -4.22 9.77
N ARG A 35 9.48 -5.26 10.44
CA ARG A 35 8.68 -6.43 10.85
C ARG A 35 7.42 -6.04 11.64
N LEU A 36 7.44 -4.93 12.36
CA LEU A 36 6.30 -4.50 13.17
C LEU A 36 4.99 -4.39 12.38
N PHE A 37 5.06 -4.09 11.08
CA PHE A 37 3.87 -4.00 10.24
C PHE A 37 3.22 -5.37 10.02
N PHE A 38 3.98 -6.44 10.04
CA PHE A 38 3.47 -7.80 9.94
C PHE A 38 3.07 -8.36 11.31
N ASP A 39 3.76 -7.96 12.37
CA ASP A 39 3.43 -8.41 13.71
C ASP A 39 2.16 -7.74 14.26
N HIS A 40 1.92 -6.46 13.91
CA HIS A 40 0.87 -5.67 14.55
C HIS A 40 -0.23 -5.18 13.59
N PHE A 41 0.00 -5.22 12.27
CA PHE A 41 -0.95 -4.71 11.27
C PHE A 41 -1.33 -5.75 10.22
N SER A 42 -1.07 -7.03 10.45
CA SER A 42 -1.45 -8.11 9.53
C SER A 42 -2.96 -8.18 9.31
N GLY A 43 -3.76 -7.85 10.31
CA GLY A 43 -5.22 -7.88 10.24
C GLY A 43 -5.82 -6.88 9.24
N THR A 44 -5.05 -5.87 8.83
CA THR A 44 -5.46 -4.85 7.85
C THR A 44 -4.58 -4.85 6.61
N SER A 45 -3.77 -5.90 6.43
CA SER A 45 -2.83 -6.04 5.33
C SER A 45 -3.14 -7.32 4.53
N LEU A 46 -2.86 -7.31 3.23
CA LEU A 46 -3.22 -8.39 2.31
C LEU A 46 -2.02 -8.83 1.49
N VAL A 47 -2.03 -10.10 1.11
CA VAL A 47 -1.02 -10.71 0.25
C VAL A 47 -1.72 -11.46 -0.89
N ALA A 48 -1.24 -11.29 -2.10
CA ALA A 48 -1.66 -12.10 -3.25
C ALA A 48 -0.61 -13.17 -3.54
N THR A 49 -1.05 -14.39 -3.69
CA THR A 49 -0.17 -15.53 -3.93
C THR A 49 -0.64 -16.35 -5.12
N ASP A 50 0.30 -17.02 -5.77
CA ASP A 50 0.06 -18.13 -6.70
C ASP A 50 0.85 -19.32 -6.16
N ASP A 51 0.15 -20.35 -5.70
CA ASP A 51 0.71 -21.40 -4.86
C ASP A 51 1.43 -20.80 -3.66
N GLU A 52 2.76 -20.95 -3.53
CA GLU A 52 3.53 -20.39 -2.43
C GLU A 52 4.24 -19.09 -2.77
N ALA A 53 4.18 -18.68 -4.04
CA ALA A 53 4.87 -17.46 -4.49
C ALA A 53 4.06 -16.21 -4.17
N ILE A 54 4.70 -15.21 -3.60
CA ILE A 54 4.09 -13.90 -3.38
C ILE A 54 4.14 -13.09 -4.67
N LEU A 55 2.99 -12.61 -5.12
CA LEU A 55 2.85 -11.82 -6.33
C LEU A 55 2.70 -10.32 -6.04
N ALA A 56 2.06 -10.00 -4.93
CA ALA A 56 1.78 -8.62 -4.52
C ALA A 56 1.43 -8.57 -3.04
N PHE A 57 1.56 -7.41 -2.46
CA PHE A 57 1.12 -7.18 -1.07
C PHE A 57 0.74 -5.72 -0.87
N ILE A 58 -0.11 -5.48 0.13
CA ILE A 58 -0.46 -4.14 0.58
C ILE A 58 -0.48 -4.12 2.10
N VAL A 59 0.27 -3.20 2.68
CA VAL A 59 0.36 -3.01 4.13
C VAL A 59 -0.40 -1.75 4.51
N ALA A 60 -1.40 -1.91 5.35
CA ALA A 60 -2.28 -0.82 5.75
C ALA A 60 -2.71 -0.96 7.20
N PHE A 61 -3.20 0.12 7.78
CA PHE A 61 -3.74 0.13 9.13
C PHE A 61 -4.80 1.21 9.30
N VAL A 62 -5.61 1.07 10.34
CA VAL A 62 -6.51 2.13 10.78
C VAL A 62 -5.70 3.10 11.64
N SER A 63 -5.73 4.39 11.32
CA SER A 63 -4.99 5.40 12.10
C SER A 63 -5.54 5.45 13.53
N PRO A 64 -4.70 5.27 14.56
CA PRO A 64 -5.16 5.38 15.95
C PRO A 64 -5.53 6.81 16.34
N ASP A 65 -4.96 7.81 15.67
CA ASP A 65 -5.26 9.23 15.95
C ASP A 65 -6.53 9.71 15.25
N ASP A 66 -6.89 9.08 14.13
CA ASP A 66 -8.14 9.34 13.43
C ASP A 66 -8.69 8.02 12.87
N PRO A 67 -9.55 7.32 13.62
CA PRO A 67 -10.08 6.02 13.20
C PRO A 67 -10.92 6.03 11.92
N THR A 68 -11.25 7.20 11.40
CA THR A 68 -11.93 7.31 10.08
C THR A 68 -10.95 7.21 8.92
N VAL A 69 -9.65 7.24 9.19
CA VAL A 69 -8.59 7.16 8.19
C VAL A 69 -7.98 5.77 8.16
N GLY A 70 -8.02 5.13 6.98
CA GLY A 70 -7.20 3.99 6.66
C GLY A 70 -5.92 4.47 5.96
N TYR A 71 -4.77 4.10 6.49
CA TYR A 71 -3.48 4.51 5.95
C TYR A 71 -2.80 3.34 5.24
N VAL A 72 -2.42 3.55 3.99
CA VAL A 72 -1.65 2.58 3.21
C VAL A 72 -0.17 2.94 3.33
N HIS A 73 0.57 2.08 4.01
CA HIS A 73 2.01 2.28 4.23
C HIS A 73 2.86 1.85 3.05
N PHE A 74 2.51 0.71 2.44
CA PHE A 74 3.35 0.12 1.39
C PHE A 74 2.52 -0.76 0.46
N VAL A 75 2.79 -0.67 -0.83
CA VAL A 75 2.22 -1.56 -1.86
C VAL A 75 3.36 -2.07 -2.71
N GLY A 76 3.43 -3.37 -2.89
CA GLY A 76 4.42 -3.99 -3.76
C GLY A 76 3.77 -4.96 -4.73
N VAL A 77 4.26 -4.95 -5.97
CA VAL A 77 3.86 -5.90 -7.01
C VAL A 77 5.13 -6.48 -7.63
N ASP A 78 5.21 -7.79 -7.75
CA ASP A 78 6.31 -8.45 -8.45
C ASP A 78 6.44 -7.83 -9.84
N PRO A 79 7.64 -7.34 -10.23
CA PRO A 79 7.85 -6.71 -11.53
C PRO A 79 7.46 -7.60 -12.72
N HIS A 80 7.57 -8.93 -12.56
CA HIS A 80 7.16 -9.89 -13.59
C HIS A 80 5.63 -10.02 -13.72
N GLN A 81 4.89 -9.48 -12.77
CA GLN A 81 3.41 -9.53 -12.71
C GLN A 81 2.76 -8.18 -13.00
N ARG A 82 3.52 -7.16 -13.36
CA ARG A 82 3.00 -5.84 -13.69
C ARG A 82 2.11 -5.92 -14.94
N GLY A 83 1.12 -5.00 -15.02
CA GLY A 83 0.17 -4.96 -16.12
C GLY A 83 -1.00 -5.95 -15.98
N ARG A 84 -1.10 -6.67 -14.86
CA ARG A 84 -2.19 -7.63 -14.58
C ARG A 84 -3.23 -7.09 -13.58
N GLY A 85 -3.13 -5.83 -13.21
CA GLY A 85 -4.09 -5.18 -12.32
C GLY A 85 -3.97 -5.53 -10.84
N LEU A 86 -2.85 -6.15 -10.41
CA LEU A 86 -2.68 -6.57 -9.01
C LEU A 86 -2.65 -5.39 -8.05
N GLY A 87 -1.99 -4.28 -8.42
CA GLY A 87 -1.99 -3.07 -7.58
C GLY A 87 -3.38 -2.48 -7.42
N SER A 88 -4.16 -2.45 -8.48
CA SER A 88 -5.56 -2.01 -8.46
C SER A 88 -6.41 -2.91 -7.57
N GLN A 89 -6.26 -4.23 -7.70
CA GLN A 89 -6.96 -5.20 -6.87
C GLN A 89 -6.60 -5.04 -5.39
N ALA A 90 -5.33 -4.79 -5.10
CA ALA A 90 -4.86 -4.55 -3.72
C ALA A 90 -5.62 -3.39 -3.08
N TYR A 91 -5.73 -2.26 -3.80
CA TYR A 91 -6.45 -1.09 -3.30
C TYR A 91 -7.95 -1.33 -3.16
N GLU A 92 -8.57 -2.02 -4.10
CA GLU A 92 -10.00 -2.36 -4.00
C GLU A 92 -10.28 -3.22 -2.76
N ARG A 93 -9.48 -4.25 -2.55
CA ARG A 93 -9.67 -5.18 -1.44
C ARG A 93 -9.39 -4.55 -0.09
N VAL A 94 -8.32 -3.77 0.03
CA VAL A 94 -8.01 -3.08 1.29
C VAL A 94 -9.04 -2.00 1.58
N SER A 95 -9.61 -1.38 0.55
CA SER A 95 -10.68 -0.39 0.71
C SER A 95 -11.93 -0.99 1.35
N VAL A 96 -12.34 -2.18 0.89
CA VAL A 96 -13.47 -2.90 1.50
C VAL A 96 -13.17 -3.24 2.96
N LEU A 97 -11.99 -3.79 3.22
CA LEU A 97 -11.58 -4.18 4.56
C LEU A 97 -11.56 -2.99 5.53
N LEU A 98 -10.99 -1.86 5.12
CA LEU A 98 -10.90 -0.67 5.96
C LEU A 98 -12.26 0.01 6.13
N ARG A 99 -13.08 0.02 5.08
CA ARG A 99 -14.47 0.51 5.18
C ARG A 99 -15.26 -0.30 6.20
N ASP A 100 -15.13 -1.61 6.20
CA ASP A 100 -15.78 -2.49 7.18
C ASP A 100 -15.32 -2.21 8.62
N ARG A 101 -14.16 -1.60 8.77
CA ARG A 101 -13.62 -1.16 10.06
C ARG A 101 -14.00 0.28 10.44
N GLY A 102 -14.82 0.94 9.63
CA GLY A 102 -15.31 2.28 9.91
C GLY A 102 -14.52 3.41 9.26
N CYS A 103 -13.55 3.10 8.41
CA CYS A 103 -12.81 4.13 7.69
C CYS A 103 -13.67 4.76 6.60
N THR A 104 -13.58 6.09 6.47
CA THR A 104 -14.31 6.86 5.46
C THR A 104 -13.38 7.42 4.38
N ARG A 105 -12.06 7.31 4.58
CA ARG A 105 -11.06 7.74 3.60
C ARG A 105 -9.79 6.94 3.73
N LEU A 106 -9.08 6.83 2.59
CA LEU A 106 -7.72 6.30 2.52
C LEU A 106 -6.73 7.44 2.42
N LYS A 107 -5.59 7.27 3.07
CA LYS A 107 -4.42 8.12 2.88
C LYS A 107 -3.18 7.28 2.59
N ALA A 108 -2.29 7.84 1.80
CA ALA A 108 -0.96 7.31 1.55
C ALA A 108 -0.01 8.49 1.29
N VAL A 109 1.27 8.24 1.32
CA VAL A 109 2.30 9.25 1.09
C VAL A 109 3.33 8.66 0.13
N THR A 110 3.77 9.45 -0.83
CA THR A 110 4.86 9.06 -1.72
C THR A 110 5.80 10.24 -1.97
N SER A 111 6.98 9.96 -2.50
CA SER A 111 7.94 11.00 -2.87
C SER A 111 7.33 11.95 -3.89
N SER A 112 7.59 13.26 -3.73
CA SER A 112 7.18 14.27 -4.70
C SER A 112 7.81 14.06 -6.08
N ALA A 113 8.94 13.33 -6.15
CA ALA A 113 9.61 12.97 -7.40
C ALA A 113 9.03 11.71 -8.06
N ASN A 114 8.21 10.94 -7.36
CA ASN A 114 7.66 9.68 -7.88
C ASN A 114 6.40 9.93 -8.70
N VAL A 115 6.59 10.41 -9.93
CA VAL A 115 5.48 10.77 -10.83
C VAL A 115 4.65 9.57 -11.27
N ASP A 116 5.26 8.39 -11.37
CA ASP A 116 4.55 7.15 -11.76
C ASP A 116 3.57 6.72 -10.67
N SER A 117 3.99 6.77 -9.41
CA SER A 117 3.11 6.48 -8.28
C SER A 117 1.95 7.47 -8.20
N GLN A 118 2.22 8.75 -8.41
CA GLN A 118 1.19 9.78 -8.41
C GLN A 118 0.16 9.53 -9.52
N ALA A 119 0.61 9.21 -10.74
CA ALA A 119 -0.27 8.89 -11.86
C ALA A 119 -1.11 7.63 -11.58
N PHE A 120 -0.49 6.60 -11.01
CA PHE A 120 -1.18 5.37 -10.60
C PHE A 120 -2.32 5.68 -9.62
N HIS A 121 -2.05 6.50 -8.62
CA HIS A 121 -3.04 6.86 -7.60
C HIS A 121 -4.16 7.74 -8.15
N ARG A 122 -3.82 8.73 -9.01
CA ARG A 122 -4.86 9.54 -9.68
C ARG A 122 -5.81 8.67 -10.49
N ALA A 123 -5.29 7.68 -11.20
CA ALA A 123 -6.11 6.76 -11.99
C ALA A 123 -7.07 5.93 -11.13
N ARG A 124 -6.80 5.80 -9.82
CA ARG A 124 -7.65 5.09 -8.87
C ARG A 124 -8.49 6.02 -8.00
N GLY A 125 -8.62 7.28 -8.40
CA GLY A 125 -9.51 8.23 -7.74
C GLY A 125 -8.90 8.97 -6.55
N PHE A 126 -7.59 8.86 -6.35
CA PHE A 126 -6.91 9.65 -5.32
C PHE A 126 -6.69 11.08 -5.78
N THR A 127 -6.83 12.03 -4.87
CA THR A 127 -6.29 13.37 -5.04
C THR A 127 -4.84 13.38 -4.58
N VAL A 128 -4.02 14.16 -5.25
CA VAL A 128 -2.59 14.31 -4.94
C VAL A 128 -2.37 15.74 -4.47
N SER A 129 -1.84 15.90 -3.25
CA SER A 129 -1.56 17.23 -2.70
C SER A 129 -0.41 17.93 -3.44
N ASP A 130 -0.27 19.22 -3.21
CA ASP A 130 0.98 19.90 -3.51
C ASP A 130 2.12 19.29 -2.69
N PRO A 131 3.38 19.38 -3.15
CA PRO A 131 4.50 18.86 -2.37
C PRO A 131 4.56 19.50 -0.98
N VAL A 132 4.73 18.65 0.04
CA VAL A 132 4.98 19.07 1.41
C VAL A 132 6.48 18.99 1.62
N ARG A 133 7.11 20.16 1.71
CA ARG A 133 8.56 20.27 1.82
C ARG A 133 9.04 19.67 3.14
N ASP A 134 10.13 18.90 3.07
CA ASP A 134 10.79 18.30 4.23
C ASP A 134 9.85 17.46 5.11
N TYR A 135 8.84 16.84 4.51
CA TYR A 135 7.81 16.06 5.20
C TYR A 135 8.43 14.95 6.08
N ASP A 136 9.40 14.24 5.54
CA ASP A 136 10.10 13.14 6.22
C ASP A 136 11.56 13.50 6.57
N GLY A 137 11.86 14.77 6.65
CA GLY A 137 13.19 15.28 6.97
C GLY A 137 13.75 16.15 5.84
N PRO A 138 14.93 16.77 6.05
CA PRO A 138 15.53 17.68 5.07
C PRO A 138 15.69 17.04 3.68
N GLY A 139 15.13 17.67 2.66
CA GLY A 139 15.15 17.19 1.28
C GLY A 139 14.19 16.05 0.97
N GLU A 140 13.42 15.57 1.95
CA GLU A 140 12.48 14.46 1.81
C GLU A 140 11.06 15.00 1.61
N ASP A 141 10.83 15.65 0.47
CA ASP A 141 9.53 16.19 0.10
C ASP A 141 8.58 15.05 -0.29
N ARG A 142 7.33 15.15 0.15
CA ARG A 142 6.30 14.14 -0.10
C ARG A 142 5.03 14.79 -0.64
N VAL A 143 4.22 13.98 -1.30
CA VAL A 143 2.82 14.32 -1.61
C VAL A 143 1.92 13.42 -0.81
N VAL A 144 0.79 13.96 -0.35
CA VAL A 144 -0.23 13.21 0.37
C VAL A 144 -1.32 12.82 -0.62
N LEU A 145 -1.63 11.52 -0.63
CA LEU A 145 -2.61 10.91 -1.50
C LEU A 145 -3.86 10.62 -0.66
N THR A 146 -5.03 11.06 -1.12
CA THR A 146 -6.28 10.90 -0.36
C THR A 146 -7.40 10.45 -1.28
N ARG A 147 -8.20 9.48 -0.82
CA ARG A 147 -9.40 9.01 -1.52
C ARG A 147 -10.53 8.77 -0.54
N SER A 148 -11.76 9.21 -0.90
CA SER A 148 -12.96 8.88 -0.14
C SER A 148 -13.29 7.40 -0.26
N LEU A 149 -13.68 6.79 0.86
CA LEU A 149 -14.24 5.43 0.92
C LEU A 149 -15.76 5.43 1.04
N VAL A 150 -16.37 6.60 1.19
CA VAL A 150 -17.82 6.71 1.25
C VAL A 150 -18.38 6.51 -0.15
N PRO A 151 -19.37 5.58 -0.34
CA PRO A 151 -19.99 5.40 -1.64
C PRO A 151 -20.63 6.71 -2.11
N VAL A 152 -20.45 7.03 -3.40
CA VAL A 152 -21.15 8.16 -4.02
C VAL A 152 -22.63 7.76 -4.13
N GLU A 153 -23.51 8.51 -3.46
CA GLU A 153 -24.96 8.34 -3.62
C GLU A 153 -25.37 8.96 -4.96
N HIS A 154 -26.08 8.18 -5.75
CA HIS A 154 -26.66 8.61 -7.02
C HIS A 154 -28.12 8.97 -6.85
#